data_5a73cb8160292f135648e05b1a3fb9fa
#
_entry.id   5a73cb8160292f135648e05b1a3fb9fa
#
_cell.length_a   1.000
_cell.length_b   1.000
_cell.length_c   1.000
_cell.angle_alpha   90.00
_cell.angle_beta   90.00
_cell.angle_gamma   90.00
#
_symmetry.space_group_name_H-M   'P 1'
#
loop_
_entity.id
_entity.type
_entity.pdbx_description
1 polymer ?
#
loop_
_entity_poly.entity_id
_entity_poly.type
_entity_poly.pdbx_seq_one_letter_code
_entity_poly.pdbx_strand_id
1 'polypeptide(L)' 'VPLKRVDELMPGDKIRMKIGHATVVATEPLDDGRTLLTFAYGTKAPADNDLTVDVLNPDEWGW' A
#
# COMPACT_ATOMS: atom_id res chain seq x y z
N VAL A 1 -12.35 4.37 -7.78
CA VAL A 1 -11.33 4.03 -6.78
C VAL A 1 -10.01 4.68 -7.21
N PRO A 2 -9.41 5.51 -6.38
CA PRO A 2 -8.17 6.18 -6.77
C PRO A 2 -7.01 5.20 -6.86
N LEU A 3 -6.17 5.40 -7.87
CA LEU A 3 -4.94 4.67 -8.01
C LEU A 3 -3.80 5.54 -7.51
N LYS A 4 -2.86 4.92 -6.79
CA LYS A 4 -1.65 5.58 -6.36
C LYS A 4 -0.45 4.73 -6.75
N ARG A 5 0.66 5.38 -7.03
CA ARG A 5 1.92 4.68 -7.20
C ARG A 5 2.42 4.24 -5.82
N VAL A 6 3.19 3.16 -5.81
CA VAL A 6 3.74 2.63 -4.56
C VAL A 6 4.58 3.69 -3.83
N ASP A 7 5.33 4.51 -4.55
CA ASP A 7 6.16 5.54 -3.93
C ASP A 7 5.34 6.72 -3.41
N GLU A 8 4.04 6.75 -3.68
CA GLU A 8 3.14 7.77 -3.15
C GLU A 8 2.33 7.28 -1.95
N LEU A 9 2.45 6.01 -1.58
CA LEU A 9 1.72 5.47 -0.45
C LEU A 9 2.24 6.04 0.86
N MET A 10 1.34 6.21 1.80
CA MET A 10 1.63 6.76 3.11
C MET A 10 1.12 5.82 4.20
N PRO A 11 1.71 5.87 5.40
CA PRO A 11 1.15 5.09 6.51
C PRO A 11 -0.32 5.44 6.72
N GLY A 12 -1.13 4.40 6.89
CA GLY A 12 -2.57 4.55 7.05
C GLY A 12 -3.37 4.32 5.78
N ASP A 13 -2.72 4.25 4.62
CA ASP A 13 -3.43 3.94 3.38
C ASP A 13 -3.89 2.49 3.38
N LYS A 14 -5.11 2.26 2.94
CA LYS A 14 -5.66 0.93 2.81
C LYS A 14 -5.73 0.59 1.33
N ILE A 15 -5.11 -0.51 0.94
CA ILE A 15 -5.03 -0.90 -0.46
C ILE A 15 -5.81 -2.18 -0.71
N ARG A 16 -6.30 -2.33 -1.93
CA ARG A 16 -7.04 -3.52 -2.34
C ARG A 16 -6.07 -4.58 -2.82
N MET A 17 -6.25 -5.79 -2.31
CA MET A 17 -5.45 -6.96 -2.70
C MET A 17 -6.36 -7.97 -3.39
N LYS A 18 -5.77 -9.03 -3.94
CA LYS A 18 -6.55 -10.07 -4.60
C LYS A 18 -7.55 -10.75 -3.68
N ILE A 19 -7.19 -10.92 -2.43
CA ILE A 19 -7.99 -11.67 -1.45
C ILE A 19 -8.44 -10.78 -0.30
N GLY A 20 -8.62 -9.48 -0.54
CA GLY A 20 -9.11 -8.59 0.49
C GLY A 20 -8.35 -7.27 0.49
N HIS A 21 -8.16 -6.73 1.65
CA HIS A 21 -7.53 -5.42 1.82
C HIS A 21 -6.36 -5.52 2.78
N ALA A 22 -5.40 -4.61 2.61
CA ALA A 22 -4.29 -4.50 3.54
C ALA A 22 -4.07 -3.04 3.87
N THR A 23 -3.81 -2.75 5.15
CA THR A 23 -3.50 -1.40 5.59
C THR A 23 -1.99 -1.25 5.68
N VAL A 24 -1.46 -0.23 5.01
CA VAL A 24 -0.04 0.08 5.08
C VAL A 24 0.20 0.85 6.38
N VAL A 25 1.11 0.37 7.21
CA VAL A 25 1.43 1.05 8.48
C VAL A 25 2.79 1.74 8.41
N ALA A 26 3.64 1.38 7.46
CA ALA A 26 4.93 2.03 7.27
C ALA A 26 5.40 1.83 5.85
N THR A 27 6.18 2.77 5.35
CA THR A 27 6.83 2.67 4.05
C THR A 27 8.29 3.05 4.21
N GLU A 28 9.17 2.37 3.49
CA GLU A 28 10.59 2.65 3.54
C GLU A 28 11.17 2.59 2.13
N PRO A 29 11.72 3.68 1.60
CA PRO A 29 12.30 3.66 0.27
C PRO A 29 13.56 2.79 0.25
N LEU A 30 13.69 2.01 -0.81
CA LEU A 30 14.85 1.15 -1.03
C LEU A 30 15.71 1.72 -2.16
N ASP A 31 16.99 1.34 -2.17
CA ASP A 31 17.95 1.92 -3.12
C ASP A 31 17.76 1.45 -4.56
N ASP A 32 17.00 0.39 -4.77
CA ASP A 32 16.86 -0.22 -6.09
C ASP A 32 15.59 0.19 -6.82
N GLY A 33 14.98 1.31 -6.46
CA GLY A 33 13.76 1.80 -7.10
C GLY A 33 12.50 1.13 -6.59
N ARG A 34 12.57 0.52 -5.41
CA ARG A 34 11.42 -0.11 -4.77
C ARG A 34 11.15 0.53 -3.42
N THR A 35 9.97 0.26 -2.88
CA THR A 35 9.58 0.71 -1.54
C THR A 35 9.16 -0.51 -0.74
N LEU A 36 9.70 -0.63 0.45
CA LEU A 36 9.30 -1.69 1.36
C LEU A 36 8.04 -1.26 2.08
N LEU A 37 6.97 -2.02 1.91
CA LEU A 37 5.69 -1.74 2.55
C LEU A 37 5.52 -2.68 3.74
N THR A 38 5.17 -2.10 4.88
CA THR A 38 4.83 -2.87 6.08
C THR A 38 3.33 -2.79 6.27
N PHE A 39 2.69 -3.94 6.42
CA PHE A 39 1.24 -4.02 6.57
C PHE A 39 0.86 -4.26 8.01
N ALA A 40 -0.39 -3.93 8.34
CA ALA A 40 -0.88 -4.02 9.72
C ALA A 40 -0.82 -5.43 10.29
N TYR A 41 -0.88 -6.44 9.43
CA TYR A 41 -0.79 -7.82 9.91
C TYR A 41 0.66 -8.31 10.05
N GLY A 42 1.63 -7.41 9.96
CA GLY A 42 3.02 -7.72 10.27
C GLY A 42 3.89 -8.16 9.10
N THR A 43 3.32 -8.30 7.93
CA THR A 43 4.07 -8.71 6.74
C THR A 43 4.73 -7.49 6.09
N LYS A 44 5.94 -7.67 5.60
CA LYS A 44 6.64 -6.65 4.83
C LYS A 44 6.85 -7.18 3.41
N ALA A 45 6.69 -6.31 2.44
CA ALA A 45 6.87 -6.71 1.03
C ALA A 45 7.45 -5.54 0.23
N PRO A 46 8.49 -5.79 -0.56
CA PRO A 46 8.99 -4.76 -1.48
C PRO A 46 8.09 -4.67 -2.70
N ALA A 47 7.91 -3.46 -3.20
CA ALA A 47 7.12 -3.23 -4.40
C ALA A 47 7.78 -2.15 -5.25
N ASP A 48 7.68 -2.27 -6.58
CA ASP A 48 8.26 -1.30 -7.48
C ASP A 48 7.60 0.07 -7.29
N ASN A 49 8.41 1.12 -7.29
CA ASN A 49 7.90 2.48 -7.05
C ASN A 49 6.87 2.92 -8.08
N ASP A 50 6.98 2.47 -9.32
CA ASP A 50 6.08 2.85 -10.39
C ASP A 50 4.86 1.93 -10.52
N LEU A 51 4.75 0.92 -9.67
CA LEU A 51 3.57 0.08 -9.61
C LEU A 51 2.40 0.89 -9.04
N THR A 52 1.22 0.74 -9.63
CA THR A 52 0.01 1.41 -9.13
C THR A 52 -0.87 0.41 -8.40
N VAL A 53 -1.52 0.88 -7.35
CA VAL A 53 -2.42 0.05 -6.53
C VAL A 53 -3.70 0.84 -6.27
N ASP A 54 -4.79 0.11 -6.05
CA ASP A 54 -6.06 0.71 -5.68
C ASP A 54 -6.02 1.09 -4.20
N VAL A 55 -6.22 2.38 -3.91
CA VAL A 55 -6.30 2.87 -2.54
C VAL A 55 -7.77 3.12 -2.22
N LEU A 56 -8.25 2.54 -1.13
CA LEU A 56 -9.64 2.66 -0.73
C LEU A 56 -9.88 3.97 -0.01
N ASN A 57 -10.97 4.64 -0.36
CA ASN A 57 -11.43 5.81 0.38
C ASN A 57 -12.00 5.37 1.72
N PRO A 58 -12.02 6.25 2.74
CA PRO A 58 -12.60 5.89 4.03
C PRO A 58 -14.04 5.37 3.93
N ASP A 59 -14.82 5.87 2.99
CA ASP A 59 -16.21 5.43 2.78
C ASP A 59 -16.29 3.97 2.33
N GLU A 60 -15.22 3.46 1.76
CA GLU A 60 -15.17 2.10 1.25
C GLU A 60 -14.66 1.10 2.28
N TRP A 61 -14.36 1.58 3.48
CA TRP A 61 -13.82 0.74 4.56
C TRP A 61 -14.92 0.04 5.37
N GLY A 62 -16.17 0.26 5.05
CA GLY A 62 -17.30 -0.17 5.86
C GLY A 62 -17.53 -1.67 5.96
N TRP A 63 -16.59 -2.42 6.46
CA TRP A 63 -16.66 -3.88 6.53
C TRP A 63 -15.95 -4.44 7.76
#